data_3b1afb83486c8bd20e20ce88504d9c4a
#
_entry.id   3b1afb83486c8bd20e20ce88504d9c4a
#
_cell.length_a   1.000
_cell.length_b   1.000
_cell.length_c   1.000
_cell.angle_alpha   90.00
_cell.angle_beta   90.00
_cell.angle_gamma   90.00
#
_symmetry.space_group_name_H-M   'P 1'
#
loop_
_entity.id
_entity.type
_entity.pdbx_description
1 polymer ?
#
loop_
_entity_poly.entity_id
_entity_poly.type
_entity_poly.pdbx_seq_one_letter_code
_entity_poly.pdbx_strand_id
1 'polypeptide(L)'
;SLVEGKAAWGFINKNPLKEKGFASGCTDTEDGWKNILAIRKLIANTDLLWSNLPAFSWCKDLGPGWYLPARKELESIWNFGRSNPAYTYKEHKEAIEKLNLRLLEYGQPELGRMRDYWNSTEADAKRAHILVFTNAPFKSYTKGTEKFAERFVRAVHKF
;
A
#
# COMPACT_ATOMS: atom_id res chain seq x y z
N SER A 1 -9.31 -8.52 12.91
CA SER A 1 -8.05 -7.76 12.74
C SER A 1 -8.30 -6.52 11.91
N LEU A 2 -7.63 -5.41 12.23
CA LEU A 2 -7.71 -4.18 11.45
C LEU A 2 -6.92 -4.34 10.16
N VAL A 3 -7.47 -3.87 9.04
CA VAL A 3 -6.82 -3.93 7.72
C VAL A 3 -5.90 -2.72 7.44
N GLU A 4 -5.67 -1.88 8.44
CA GLU A 4 -4.78 -0.72 8.36
C GLU A 4 -3.82 -0.67 9.54
N GLY A 5 -2.57 -0.31 9.27
CA GLY A 5 -1.49 -0.13 10.25
C GLY A 5 -0.43 0.83 9.75
N LYS A 6 0.71 0.88 10.43
CA LYS A 6 1.91 1.61 10.00
C LYS A 6 3.11 0.68 9.99
N ALA A 7 3.91 0.74 8.95
CA ALA A 7 5.13 -0.04 8.81
C ALA A 7 6.10 0.59 7.82
N ALA A 8 7.37 0.20 7.88
CA ALA A 8 8.31 0.42 6.80
C ALA A 8 8.01 -0.55 5.64
N TRP A 9 8.23 -0.13 4.40
CA TRP A 9 8.07 -0.99 3.23
C TRP A 9 9.05 -2.15 3.25
N GLY A 10 10.32 -1.85 3.58
CA GLY A 10 11.38 -2.82 3.74
C GLY A 10 12.52 -2.26 4.56
N PHE A 11 13.29 -3.16 5.19
CA PHE A 11 14.44 -2.90 6.07
C PHE A 11 14.19 -1.96 7.23
N ILE A 12 14.02 -2.54 8.40
CA ILE A 12 14.10 -1.83 9.67
C ILE A 12 15.57 -1.87 10.15
N ASN A 13 16.09 -0.69 10.48
CA ASN A 13 17.32 -0.45 11.26
C ASN A 13 18.53 -1.36 11.05
N LYS A 14 19.67 -0.75 10.74
CA LYS A 14 21.03 -1.33 10.75
C LYS A 14 21.34 -2.44 9.74
N ASN A 15 20.52 -2.65 8.73
CA ASN A 15 20.85 -3.57 7.66
C ASN A 15 21.77 -2.87 6.65
N PRO A 16 22.93 -3.43 6.26
CA PRO A 16 23.81 -2.85 5.24
C PRO A 16 23.13 -2.65 3.88
N LEU A 17 22.02 -3.34 3.63
CA LEU A 17 21.18 -3.12 2.44
C LEU A 17 20.40 -1.81 2.47
N LYS A 18 20.29 -1.14 3.62
CA LYS A 18 19.68 0.19 3.72
C LYS A 18 20.41 1.22 2.84
N GLU A 19 21.74 1.17 2.83
CA GLU A 19 22.55 2.10 2.04
C GLU A 19 22.63 1.73 0.55
N LYS A 20 22.70 0.44 0.26
CA LYS A 20 22.83 -0.07 -1.13
C LYS A 20 21.48 -0.22 -1.82
N GLY A 21 20.39 -0.36 -1.06
CA GLY A 21 19.10 -0.74 -1.58
C GLY A 21 19.04 -2.21 -2.01
N PHE A 22 17.88 -2.64 -2.47
CA PHE A 22 17.68 -3.97 -3.05
C PHE A 22 16.53 -3.94 -4.05
N ALA A 23 16.69 -4.64 -5.16
CA ALA A 23 15.61 -4.85 -6.11
C ALA A 23 14.73 -6.02 -5.63
N SER A 24 13.48 -5.72 -5.33
CA SER A 24 12.54 -6.73 -4.80
C SER A 24 11.85 -7.54 -5.90
N GLY A 25 11.82 -7.03 -7.12
CA GLY A 25 11.02 -7.57 -8.21
C GLY A 25 9.54 -7.19 -8.16
N CYS A 26 9.13 -6.33 -7.23
CA CYS A 26 7.76 -5.83 -7.10
C CYS A 26 7.47 -4.74 -8.13
N THR A 27 7.43 -5.09 -9.40
CA THR A 27 7.30 -4.14 -10.52
C THR A 27 5.87 -4.06 -11.07
N ASP A 28 4.97 -4.94 -10.66
CA ASP A 28 3.59 -4.91 -11.12
C ASP A 28 2.85 -3.72 -10.50
N THR A 29 2.28 -2.88 -11.37
CA THR A 29 1.54 -1.69 -10.96
C THR A 29 0.06 -1.93 -10.77
N GLU A 30 -0.46 -3.08 -11.22
CA GLU A 30 -1.88 -3.41 -11.28
C GLU A 30 -2.30 -4.52 -10.34
N ASP A 31 -1.38 -5.43 -9.99
CA ASP A 31 -1.65 -6.64 -9.23
C ASP A 31 -0.64 -6.80 -8.07
N GLY A 32 -1.05 -6.44 -6.88
CA GLY A 32 -0.23 -6.58 -5.66
C GLY A 32 -0.05 -8.04 -5.24
N TRP A 33 -0.93 -8.94 -5.68
CA TRP A 33 -0.73 -10.38 -5.47
C TRP A 33 0.51 -10.89 -6.20
N LYS A 34 0.77 -10.43 -7.41
CA LYS A 34 2.01 -10.74 -8.12
C LYS A 34 3.23 -10.20 -7.39
N ASN A 35 3.12 -9.01 -6.81
CA ASN A 35 4.21 -8.42 -6.03
C ASN A 35 4.53 -9.24 -4.77
N ILE A 36 3.52 -9.75 -4.03
CA ILE A 36 3.82 -10.61 -2.87
C ILE A 36 4.41 -11.96 -3.29
N LEU A 37 4.07 -12.48 -4.45
CA LEU A 37 4.72 -13.67 -5.00
C LEU A 37 6.20 -13.39 -5.35
N ALA A 38 6.53 -12.22 -5.86
CA ALA A 38 7.91 -11.79 -6.08
C ALA A 38 8.68 -11.72 -4.73
N ILE A 39 8.08 -11.17 -3.68
CA ILE A 39 8.66 -11.16 -2.32
C ILE A 39 8.89 -12.58 -1.80
N ARG A 40 7.94 -13.49 -1.97
CA ARG A 40 8.13 -14.90 -1.56
C ARG A 40 9.30 -15.55 -2.27
N LYS A 41 9.44 -15.30 -3.57
CA LYS A 41 10.57 -15.78 -4.37
C LYS A 41 11.90 -15.17 -3.90
N LEU A 42 11.91 -13.87 -3.60
CA LEU A 42 13.09 -13.17 -3.08
C LEU A 42 13.56 -13.80 -1.76
N ILE A 43 12.66 -13.98 -0.80
CA ILE A 43 12.96 -14.59 0.50
C ILE A 43 13.45 -16.04 0.34
N ALA A 44 12.85 -16.82 -0.54
CA ALA A 44 13.27 -18.21 -0.79
C ALA A 44 14.68 -18.34 -1.40
N ASN A 45 15.19 -17.29 -2.05
CA ASN A 45 16.48 -17.30 -2.75
C ASN A 45 17.54 -16.39 -2.14
N THR A 46 17.29 -15.81 -0.97
CA THR A 46 18.20 -14.90 -0.27
C THR A 46 18.12 -15.12 1.24
N ASP A 47 19.00 -14.47 1.99
CA ASP A 47 18.98 -14.48 3.46
C ASP A 47 17.94 -13.48 4.05
N LEU A 48 17.11 -12.87 3.22
CA LEU A 48 16.05 -11.98 3.67
C LEU A 48 14.94 -12.76 4.38
N LEU A 49 14.41 -12.16 5.42
CA LEU A 49 13.28 -12.67 6.19
C LEU A 49 12.06 -11.77 6.02
N TRP A 50 10.90 -12.28 6.32
CA TRP A 50 9.67 -11.47 6.35
C TRP A 50 9.79 -10.24 7.27
N SER A 51 10.52 -10.36 8.37
CA SER A 51 10.81 -9.25 9.29
C SER A 51 11.60 -8.10 8.65
N ASN A 52 12.29 -8.35 7.55
CA ASN A 52 12.96 -7.30 6.77
C ASN A 52 12.01 -6.53 5.84
N LEU A 53 10.77 -6.97 5.71
CA LEU A 53 9.73 -6.44 4.82
C LEU A 53 8.43 -6.20 5.59
N PRO A 54 8.44 -5.28 6.58
CA PRO A 54 7.36 -5.15 7.56
C PRO A 54 5.98 -4.90 6.97
N ALA A 55 5.86 -4.06 5.93
CA ALA A 55 4.57 -3.79 5.30
C ALA A 55 3.95 -5.05 4.66
N PHE A 56 4.78 -5.87 4.01
CA PHE A 56 4.33 -7.15 3.42
C PHE A 56 4.04 -8.19 4.49
N SER A 57 4.90 -8.29 5.52
CA SER A 57 4.69 -9.19 6.65
C SER A 57 3.38 -8.87 7.35
N TRP A 58 3.15 -7.59 7.64
CA TRP A 58 1.94 -7.14 8.29
C TRP A 58 0.67 -7.55 7.52
N CYS A 59 0.65 -7.35 6.20
CA CYS A 59 -0.48 -7.78 5.37
C CYS A 59 -0.64 -9.31 5.38
N LYS A 60 0.46 -10.04 5.20
CA LYS A 60 0.46 -11.52 5.20
C LYS A 60 -0.05 -12.09 6.52
N ASP A 61 0.28 -11.47 7.65
CA ASP A 61 -0.07 -11.95 8.99
C ASP A 61 -1.55 -11.74 9.35
N LEU A 62 -2.30 -10.99 8.53
CA LEU A 62 -3.77 -10.94 8.62
C LEU A 62 -4.43 -12.26 8.20
N GLY A 63 -3.74 -13.11 7.44
CA GLY A 63 -4.20 -14.43 7.04
C GLY A 63 -4.02 -14.71 5.53
N PRO A 64 -4.44 -15.91 5.09
CA PRO A 64 -4.37 -16.27 3.67
C PRO A 64 -5.13 -15.28 2.79
N GLY A 65 -4.58 -14.96 1.62
CA GLY A 65 -5.22 -14.06 0.66
C GLY A 65 -5.02 -12.56 0.90
N TRP A 66 -4.50 -12.15 2.07
CA TRP A 66 -4.20 -10.75 2.35
C TRP A 66 -2.84 -10.32 1.78
N TYR A 67 -2.78 -9.13 1.20
CA TYR A 67 -1.56 -8.59 0.59
C TYR A 67 -1.55 -7.05 0.57
N LEU A 68 -0.37 -6.48 0.34
CA LEU A 68 -0.17 -5.06 0.13
C LEU A 68 -0.59 -4.72 -1.31
N PRO A 69 -1.58 -3.84 -1.52
CA PRO A 69 -2.08 -3.53 -2.87
C PRO A 69 -1.01 -2.92 -3.77
N ALA A 70 -1.09 -3.20 -5.06
CA ALA A 70 -0.33 -2.48 -6.07
C ALA A 70 -0.82 -1.03 -6.21
N ARG A 71 -0.04 -0.21 -6.92
CA ARG A 71 -0.36 1.22 -7.07
C ARG A 71 -1.76 1.46 -7.60
N LYS A 72 -2.14 0.80 -8.70
CA LYS A 72 -3.46 1.01 -9.32
C LYS A 72 -4.62 0.42 -8.52
N GLU A 73 -4.39 -0.66 -7.78
CA GLU A 73 -5.40 -1.17 -6.85
C GLU A 73 -5.70 -0.15 -5.75
N LEU A 74 -4.66 0.46 -5.14
CA LEU A 74 -4.84 1.48 -4.12
C LEU A 74 -5.46 2.76 -4.69
N GLU A 75 -5.07 3.17 -5.90
CA GLU A 75 -5.70 4.27 -6.64
C GLU A 75 -7.18 4.00 -6.89
N SER A 76 -7.55 2.77 -7.24
CA SER A 76 -8.94 2.36 -7.46
C SER A 76 -9.79 2.44 -6.20
N ILE A 77 -9.23 2.09 -5.04
CA ILE A 77 -9.90 2.25 -3.75
C ILE A 77 -10.19 3.74 -3.48
N TRP A 78 -9.21 4.61 -3.70
CA TRP A 78 -9.39 6.05 -3.52
C TRP A 78 -10.36 6.67 -4.52
N ASN A 79 -10.35 6.17 -5.75
CA ASN A 79 -11.25 6.62 -6.81
C ASN A 79 -12.61 5.88 -6.79
N PHE A 80 -12.93 5.18 -5.72
CA PHE A 80 -14.20 4.46 -5.57
C PHE A 80 -15.39 5.38 -5.87
N GLY A 81 -16.27 4.92 -6.74
CA GLY A 81 -17.41 5.71 -7.21
C GLY A 81 -17.09 6.75 -8.30
N ARG A 82 -15.82 6.91 -8.68
CA ARG A 82 -15.39 7.86 -9.71
C ARG A 82 -15.42 7.24 -11.11
N SER A 83 -16.59 6.87 -11.58
CA SER A 83 -16.77 6.26 -12.91
C SER A 83 -16.88 7.26 -14.05
N ASN A 84 -16.98 8.56 -13.77
CA ASN A 84 -17.17 9.64 -14.76
C ASN A 84 -16.03 10.67 -14.63
N PRO A 85 -15.33 11.02 -15.72
CA PRO A 85 -14.31 12.09 -15.72
C PRO A 85 -14.86 13.47 -15.36
N ALA A 86 -16.17 13.68 -15.44
CA ALA A 86 -16.85 14.89 -15.00
C ALA A 86 -17.22 14.91 -13.50
N TYR A 87 -16.72 13.95 -12.73
CA TYR A 87 -16.98 13.80 -11.30
C TYR A 87 -16.50 15.04 -10.53
N THR A 88 -17.41 15.66 -9.80
CA THR A 88 -17.10 16.85 -9.01
C THR A 88 -16.41 16.48 -7.69
N TYR A 89 -15.73 17.45 -7.11
CA TYR A 89 -15.19 17.34 -5.75
C TYR A 89 -16.24 16.87 -4.73
N LYS A 90 -17.46 17.42 -4.82
CA LYS A 90 -18.56 17.08 -3.91
C LYS A 90 -18.93 15.59 -4.00
N GLU A 91 -19.10 15.09 -5.22
CA GLU A 91 -19.47 13.68 -5.47
C GLU A 91 -18.36 12.72 -4.98
N HIS A 92 -17.09 13.06 -5.19
CA HIS A 92 -15.99 12.25 -4.67
C HIS A 92 -15.95 12.23 -3.14
N LYS A 93 -16.15 13.40 -2.51
CA LYS A 93 -16.26 13.49 -1.06
C LYS A 93 -17.38 12.59 -0.52
N GLU A 94 -18.58 12.68 -1.10
CA GLU A 94 -19.72 11.86 -0.70
C GLU A 94 -19.46 10.36 -0.91
N ALA A 95 -18.79 9.96 -1.99
CA ALA A 95 -18.43 8.56 -2.24
C ALA A 95 -17.44 8.03 -1.19
N ILE A 96 -16.41 8.79 -0.84
CA ILE A 96 -15.44 8.42 0.22
C ILE A 96 -16.11 8.38 1.60
N GLU A 97 -17.01 9.30 1.89
CA GLU A 97 -17.79 9.29 3.15
C GLU A 97 -18.66 8.04 3.24
N LYS A 98 -19.33 7.64 2.17
CA LYS A 98 -20.10 6.38 2.12
C LYS A 98 -19.20 5.15 2.29
N LEU A 99 -18.05 5.13 1.64
CA LEU A 99 -17.08 4.05 1.81
C LEU A 99 -16.63 3.95 3.28
N ASN A 100 -16.29 5.08 3.90
CA ASN A 100 -15.85 5.12 5.27
C ASN A 100 -16.94 4.66 6.26
N LEU A 101 -18.19 5.05 6.04
CA LEU A 101 -19.30 4.52 6.84
C LEU A 101 -19.39 3.00 6.74
N ARG A 102 -19.24 2.43 5.54
CA ARG A 102 -19.22 0.97 5.37
C ARG A 102 -18.03 0.33 6.08
N LEU A 103 -16.84 0.92 5.99
CA LEU A 103 -15.68 0.41 6.70
C LEU A 103 -15.92 0.35 8.22
N LEU A 104 -16.50 1.40 8.79
CA LEU A 104 -16.85 1.47 10.21
C LEU A 104 -17.89 0.41 10.60
N GLU A 105 -18.91 0.16 9.77
CA GLU A 105 -19.90 -0.91 10.00
C GLU A 105 -19.23 -2.30 10.12
N TYR A 106 -18.12 -2.52 9.39
CA TYR A 106 -17.32 -3.74 9.48
C TYR A 106 -16.18 -3.68 10.51
N GLY A 107 -16.19 -2.67 11.39
CA GLY A 107 -15.15 -2.49 12.40
C GLY A 107 -13.78 -2.15 11.83
N GLN A 108 -13.74 -1.60 10.61
CA GLN A 108 -12.50 -1.24 9.95
C GLN A 108 -12.23 0.27 10.03
N PRO A 109 -10.96 0.69 10.10
CA PRO A 109 -10.63 2.11 10.12
C PRO A 109 -11.01 2.79 8.80
N GLU A 110 -11.40 4.05 8.91
CA GLU A 110 -11.67 4.89 7.76
C GLU A 110 -10.44 5.03 6.86
N LEU A 111 -10.67 5.12 5.56
CA LEU A 111 -9.64 5.52 4.61
C LEU A 111 -9.28 6.99 4.89
N GLY A 112 -8.08 7.22 5.40
CA GLY A 112 -7.69 8.52 5.94
C GLY A 112 -7.31 9.52 4.85
N ARG A 113 -7.87 10.73 4.96
CA ARG A 113 -7.39 11.90 4.22
C ARG A 113 -6.06 12.37 4.79
N MET A 114 -5.21 12.97 3.96
CA MET A 114 -3.87 13.43 4.34
C MET A 114 -2.98 12.32 4.89
N ARG A 115 -3.24 11.08 4.49
CA ARG A 115 -2.40 9.93 4.81
C ARG A 115 -1.62 9.47 3.58
N ASP A 116 -0.41 9.05 3.85
CA ASP A 116 0.49 8.47 2.87
C ASP A 116 0.47 6.95 3.02
N TYR A 117 -0.03 6.26 2.03
CA TYR A 117 -0.12 4.79 2.03
C TYR A 117 0.96 4.17 1.16
N TRP A 118 1.67 3.20 1.72
CA TRP A 118 2.48 2.30 0.90
C TRP A 118 1.62 1.53 -0.09
N ASN A 119 2.13 1.36 -1.30
CA ASN A 119 1.70 0.29 -2.18
C ASN A 119 2.85 -0.67 -2.45
N SER A 120 2.56 -1.84 -3.01
CA SER A 120 3.57 -2.88 -3.21
C SER A 120 4.50 -2.62 -4.41
N THR A 121 4.24 -1.57 -5.20
CA THR A 121 5.03 -1.28 -6.40
C THR A 121 6.33 -0.57 -6.05
N GLU A 122 7.45 -1.18 -6.42
CA GLU A 122 8.78 -0.63 -6.24
C GLU A 122 9.05 0.52 -7.22
N ALA A 123 9.68 1.60 -6.76
CA ALA A 123 10.14 2.69 -7.61
C ALA A 123 11.57 2.44 -8.11
N ASP A 124 12.45 2.01 -7.22
CA ASP A 124 13.84 1.63 -7.48
C ASP A 124 14.40 0.80 -6.31
N ALA A 125 15.68 0.50 -6.35
CA ALA A 125 16.34 -0.29 -5.31
C ALA A 125 16.21 0.29 -3.89
N LYS A 126 16.09 1.61 -3.74
CA LYS A 126 16.01 2.30 -2.44
C LYS A 126 14.61 2.77 -2.09
N ARG A 127 13.76 2.98 -3.10
CA ARG A 127 12.45 3.61 -2.94
C ARG A 127 11.32 2.71 -3.41
N ALA A 128 10.20 2.80 -2.74
CA ALA A 128 8.91 2.27 -3.17
C ALA A 128 7.89 3.39 -3.30
N HIS A 129 6.79 3.12 -3.96
CA HIS A 129 5.75 4.13 -4.15
C HIS A 129 4.82 4.23 -2.95
N ILE A 130 4.52 5.46 -2.56
CA ILE A 130 3.37 5.78 -1.72
C ILE A 130 2.28 6.44 -2.57
N LEU A 131 1.05 6.29 -2.15
CA LEU A 131 -0.08 7.08 -2.64
C LEU A 131 -0.48 8.06 -1.56
N VAL A 132 -0.42 9.35 -1.90
CA VAL A 132 -0.78 10.45 -1.01
C VAL A 132 -2.20 10.90 -1.33
N PHE A 133 -3.08 10.84 -0.36
CA PHE A 133 -4.46 11.32 -0.46
C PHE A 133 -4.56 12.74 0.06
N THR A 134 -4.91 13.69 -0.80
CA THR A 134 -5.00 15.11 -0.42
C THR A 134 -6.43 15.54 -0.11
N ASN A 135 -6.58 16.62 0.69
CA ASN A 135 -7.90 17.15 1.06
C ASN A 135 -8.61 17.90 -0.06
N ALA A 136 -7.88 18.59 -0.91
CA ALA A 136 -8.46 19.40 -1.98
C ALA A 136 -7.46 19.55 -3.14
N PRO A 137 -7.92 19.41 -4.37
CA PRO A 137 -9.21 18.96 -4.88
C PRO A 137 -9.34 17.42 -4.97
N PHE A 138 -9.26 16.68 -3.89
CA PHE A 138 -9.28 15.21 -3.80
C PHE A 138 -8.40 14.53 -4.87
N LYS A 139 -7.18 14.98 -4.95
CA LYS A 139 -6.17 14.37 -5.82
C LYS A 139 -5.39 13.34 -5.02
N SER A 140 -5.09 12.23 -5.65
CA SER A 140 -4.02 11.36 -5.22
C SER A 140 -2.82 11.59 -6.14
N TYR A 141 -1.62 11.47 -5.60
CA TYR A 141 -0.41 11.42 -6.38
C TYR A 141 0.55 10.37 -5.85
N THR A 142 1.31 9.81 -6.75
CA THR A 142 2.31 8.81 -6.42
C THR A 142 3.66 9.48 -6.21
N LYS A 143 4.36 9.09 -5.16
CA LYS A 143 5.70 9.56 -4.83
C LYS A 143 6.61 8.38 -4.47
N GLY A 144 7.82 8.37 -5.00
CA GLY A 144 8.87 7.47 -4.54
C GLY A 144 9.37 7.90 -3.15
N THR A 145 9.33 6.99 -2.19
CA THR A 145 9.74 7.23 -0.81
C THR A 145 10.70 6.12 -0.37
N GLU A 146 11.67 6.45 0.45
CA GLU A 146 12.65 5.48 0.93
C GLU A 146 11.99 4.34 1.69
N LYS A 147 12.34 3.10 1.35
CA LYS A 147 11.70 1.87 1.82
C LYS A 147 11.71 1.71 3.33
N PHE A 148 12.65 2.32 4.04
CA PHE A 148 12.74 2.25 5.50
C PHE A 148 11.84 3.26 6.24
N ALA A 149 11.23 4.21 5.53
CA ALA A 149 10.32 5.15 6.15
C ALA A 149 9.00 4.48 6.56
N GLU A 150 8.48 4.81 7.73
CA GLU A 150 7.15 4.34 8.14
C GLU A 150 6.05 5.13 7.44
N ARG A 151 5.10 4.41 6.85
CA ARG A 151 3.88 4.95 6.25
C ARG A 151 2.70 4.07 6.59
N PHE A 152 1.51 4.54 6.31
CA PHE A 152 0.31 3.73 6.44
C PHE A 152 0.37 2.54 5.48
N VAL A 153 -0.15 1.43 5.96
CA VAL A 153 -0.33 0.18 5.21
C VAL A 153 -1.81 -0.15 5.26
N ARG A 154 -2.41 -0.38 4.11
CA ARG A 154 -3.78 -0.88 4.02
C ARG A 154 -3.79 -2.15 3.20
N ALA A 155 -4.11 -3.25 3.87
CA ALA A 155 -4.17 -4.54 3.21
C ALA A 155 -5.46 -4.69 2.41
N VAL A 156 -5.37 -5.45 1.34
CA VAL A 156 -6.50 -5.91 0.52
C VAL A 156 -6.51 -7.43 0.47
N HIS A 157 -7.65 -8.01 0.13
CA HIS A 157 -7.83 -9.46 0.11
C HIS A 157 -8.17 -9.94 -1.29
N LYS A 158 -7.53 -11.01 -1.72
CA LYS A 158 -7.86 -11.74 -2.95
C LYS A 158 -8.99 -12.72 -2.65
N PHE A 159 -10.08 -12.61 -3.39
CA PHE A 159 -11.19 -13.56 -3.37
C PHE A 159 -10.95 -14.73 -4.30
#